data_41a0dff7d0aa83113ef9581939058f27
#
_entry.id   41a0dff7d0aa83113ef9581939058f27
#
_cell.length_a   1.000
_cell.length_b   1.000
_cell.length_c   1.000
_cell.angle_alpha   90.00
_cell.angle_beta   90.00
_cell.angle_gamma   90.00
#
_symmetry.space_group_name_H-M   'P 1'
#
loop_
_entity.id
_entity.type
_entity.pdbx_description
1 polymer ?
#
loop_
_entity_poly.entity_id
_entity_poly.type
_entity_poly.pdbx_seq_one_letter_code
_entity_poly.pdbx_strand_id
1 'polypeptide(L)'
;MDIQPEAAGFDTDRLARITDHLDRNYIAAGKLVGCQALVARHGHLAYFQSLGEADRERHLPIADDTIFRIYSMSKPITSVALMQLYEKGYFQLNDPVHRVIPEWKDLPVWVSGDEPPFNCLLYTSPSPRDRG
;
A
#
# COMPACT_ATOMS: atom_id res chain seq x y z
N MET A 1 19.54 -3.38 10.64
CA MET A 1 19.15 -4.39 9.62
C MET A 1 20.40 -4.96 8.98
N ASP A 2 20.43 -6.27 8.73
CA ASP A 2 21.57 -6.91 8.07
C ASP A 2 21.33 -6.90 6.55
N ILE A 3 22.18 -6.18 5.80
CA ILE A 3 22.05 -5.99 4.36
C ILE A 3 23.03 -6.94 3.68
N GLN A 4 22.51 -7.87 2.87
CA GLN A 4 23.25 -8.98 2.25
C GLN A 4 23.01 -9.02 0.72
N PRO A 5 23.59 -8.09 -0.06
CA PRO A 5 23.33 -8.00 -1.50
C PRO A 5 23.72 -9.27 -2.25
N GLU A 6 24.90 -9.82 -1.96
CA GLU A 6 25.44 -11.00 -2.64
C GLU A 6 24.59 -12.24 -2.36
N ALA A 7 24.11 -12.43 -1.11
CA ALA A 7 23.20 -13.51 -0.77
C ALA A 7 21.85 -13.41 -1.48
N ALA A 8 21.42 -12.18 -1.77
CA ALA A 8 20.24 -11.89 -2.58
C ALA A 8 20.51 -12.00 -4.11
N GLY A 9 21.76 -12.25 -4.54
CA GLY A 9 22.15 -12.35 -5.93
C GLY A 9 22.26 -11.01 -6.65
N PHE A 10 22.63 -9.95 -5.93
CA PHE A 10 22.86 -8.62 -6.46
C PHE A 10 24.32 -8.21 -6.32
N ASP A 11 24.76 -7.37 -7.24
CA ASP A 11 26.03 -6.67 -7.20
C ASP A 11 25.88 -5.39 -6.40
N THR A 12 26.71 -5.20 -5.38
CA THR A 12 26.65 -4.06 -4.45
C THR A 12 26.86 -2.72 -5.15
N ASP A 13 27.82 -2.64 -6.09
CA ASP A 13 28.11 -1.40 -6.82
C ASP A 13 26.95 -0.99 -7.75
N ARG A 14 26.25 -1.99 -8.28
CA ARG A 14 25.04 -1.73 -9.08
C ARG A 14 23.88 -1.24 -8.25
N LEU A 15 23.71 -1.75 -7.05
CA LEU A 15 22.68 -1.25 -6.13
C LEU A 15 22.95 0.18 -5.68
N ALA A 16 24.20 0.57 -5.50
CA ALA A 16 24.58 1.95 -5.17
C ALA A 16 24.06 2.98 -6.19
N ARG A 17 23.87 2.58 -7.46
CA ARG A 17 23.29 3.44 -8.49
C ARG A 17 21.85 3.88 -8.19
N ILE A 18 21.12 3.10 -7.38
CA ILE A 18 19.76 3.47 -6.92
C ILE A 18 19.85 4.73 -6.06
N THR A 19 20.79 4.73 -5.11
CA THR A 19 21.04 5.90 -4.24
C THR A 19 21.38 7.13 -5.07
N ASP A 20 22.36 7.01 -5.97
CA ASP A 20 22.79 8.09 -6.86
C ASP A 20 21.64 8.63 -7.72
N HIS A 21 20.80 7.74 -8.23
CA HIS A 21 19.66 8.11 -9.05
C HIS A 21 18.60 8.87 -8.24
N LEU A 22 18.23 8.35 -7.06
CA LEU A 22 17.23 8.94 -6.20
C LEU A 22 17.69 10.30 -5.68
N ASP A 23 18.95 10.39 -5.25
CA ASP A 23 19.50 11.65 -4.75
C ASP A 23 19.52 12.72 -5.84
N ARG A 24 20.22 12.48 -6.96
CA ARG A 24 20.39 13.50 -8.01
C ARG A 24 19.09 13.92 -8.68
N ASN A 25 18.22 12.96 -9.00
CA ASN A 25 17.05 13.24 -9.86
C ASN A 25 15.79 13.63 -9.07
N TYR A 26 15.75 13.36 -7.76
CA TYR A 26 14.56 13.59 -6.96
C TYR A 26 14.82 14.43 -5.72
N ILE A 27 15.81 14.09 -4.89
CA ILE A 27 16.06 14.81 -3.64
C ILE A 27 16.76 16.14 -3.93
N ALA A 28 17.95 16.10 -4.53
CA ALA A 28 18.71 17.30 -4.86
C ALA A 28 17.99 18.20 -5.87
N ALA A 29 17.18 17.61 -6.75
CA ALA A 29 16.32 18.35 -7.68
C ALA A 29 15.05 18.94 -7.01
N GLY A 30 14.83 18.71 -5.72
CA GLY A 30 13.68 19.23 -4.96
C GLY A 30 12.32 18.66 -5.35
N LYS A 31 12.27 17.56 -6.14
CA LYS A 31 11.04 16.90 -6.57
C LYS A 31 10.39 16.09 -5.45
N LEU A 32 11.20 15.51 -4.56
CA LEU A 32 10.77 14.82 -3.37
C LEU A 32 11.46 15.45 -2.16
N VAL A 33 10.75 15.53 -1.04
CA VAL A 33 11.33 15.99 0.23
C VAL A 33 12.26 14.93 0.80
N GLY A 34 11.83 13.68 0.71
CA GLY A 34 12.60 12.54 1.13
C GLY A 34 11.98 11.24 0.63
N CYS A 35 12.74 10.17 0.68
CA CYS A 35 12.28 8.83 0.32
C CYS A 35 13.02 7.76 1.11
N GLN A 36 12.39 6.60 1.21
CA GLN A 36 12.99 5.39 1.72
C GLN A 36 12.82 4.28 0.69
N ALA A 37 13.90 3.61 0.34
CA ALA A 37 13.91 2.58 -0.69
C ALA A 37 14.50 1.29 -0.16
N LEU A 38 13.83 0.17 -0.49
CA LEU A 38 14.19 -1.17 -0.05
C LEU A 38 14.15 -2.13 -1.22
N VAL A 39 15.15 -3.01 -1.32
CA VAL A 39 15.15 -4.16 -2.23
C VAL A 39 15.42 -5.43 -1.43
N ALA A 40 14.55 -6.41 -1.56
CA ALA A 40 14.71 -7.73 -0.95
C ALA A 40 14.48 -8.82 -1.99
N ARG A 41 15.24 -9.93 -1.88
CA ARG A 41 15.10 -11.10 -2.76
C ARG A 41 15.56 -12.36 -2.02
N HIS A 42 14.90 -13.47 -2.27
CA HIS A 42 15.21 -14.77 -1.66
C HIS A 42 15.27 -14.75 -0.11
N GLY A 43 14.46 -13.89 0.53
CA GLY A 43 14.47 -13.72 1.97
C GLY A 43 15.61 -12.87 2.54
N HIS A 44 16.50 -12.33 1.69
CA HIS A 44 17.59 -11.44 2.08
C HIS A 44 17.27 -9.99 1.73
N LEU A 45 17.61 -9.07 2.65
CA LEU A 45 17.58 -7.64 2.39
C LEU A 45 18.85 -7.27 1.61
N ALA A 46 18.69 -6.84 0.37
CA ALA A 46 19.80 -6.50 -0.50
C ALA A 46 20.17 -5.02 -0.46
N TYR A 47 19.20 -4.15 -0.20
CA TYR A 47 19.38 -2.70 -0.22
C TYR A 47 18.34 -2.03 0.67
N PHE A 48 18.79 -1.05 1.44
CA PHE A 48 17.93 -0.19 2.22
C PHE A 48 18.57 1.18 2.39
N GLN A 49 17.88 2.25 1.97
CA GLN A 49 18.39 3.61 2.08
C GLN A 49 17.27 4.58 2.42
N SER A 50 17.59 5.49 3.33
CA SER A 50 16.76 6.63 3.73
C SER A 50 17.43 7.90 3.23
N LEU A 51 16.76 8.70 2.39
CA LEU A 51 17.30 9.88 1.72
C LEU A 51 16.41 11.10 1.93
N GLY A 52 17.01 12.28 2.16
CA GLY A 52 16.30 13.54 2.32
C GLY A 52 15.66 13.72 3.70
N GLU A 53 14.59 14.50 3.75
CA GLU A 53 13.96 14.95 4.99
C GLU A 53 12.56 14.33 5.17
N ALA A 54 12.22 13.99 6.42
CA ALA A 54 10.86 13.61 6.83
C ALA A 54 9.98 14.85 7.04
N ASP A 55 10.60 15.96 7.46
CA ASP A 55 9.93 17.25 7.65
C ASP A 55 10.88 18.36 7.18
N ARG A 56 10.48 19.05 6.10
CA ARG A 56 11.27 20.13 5.49
C ARG A 56 11.30 21.38 6.37
N GLU A 57 10.22 21.68 7.05
CA GLU A 57 10.12 22.91 7.87
C GLU A 57 11.01 22.82 9.10
N ARG A 58 11.14 21.62 9.65
CA ARG A 58 11.96 21.34 10.85
C ARG A 58 13.35 20.80 10.52
N HIS A 59 13.67 20.60 9.24
CA HIS A 59 14.91 19.99 8.79
C HIS A 59 15.19 18.63 9.46
N LEU A 60 14.15 17.81 9.63
CA LEU A 60 14.28 16.49 10.22
C LEU A 60 14.61 15.48 9.12
N PRO A 61 15.76 14.77 9.20
CA PRO A 61 16.08 13.74 8.21
C PRO A 61 15.12 12.55 8.29
N ILE A 62 14.96 11.84 7.19
CA ILE A 62 14.34 10.50 7.22
C ILE A 62 15.26 9.54 7.97
N ALA A 63 14.71 8.88 8.98
CA ALA A 63 15.34 7.79 9.70
C ALA A 63 14.73 6.43 9.27
N ASP A 64 15.42 5.34 9.62
CA ASP A 64 14.98 3.98 9.23
C ASP A 64 13.61 3.60 9.82
N ASP A 65 13.22 4.21 10.92
CA ASP A 65 11.96 4.04 11.62
C ASP A 65 10.92 5.15 11.30
N THR A 66 11.17 6.00 10.30
CA THR A 66 10.22 7.03 9.88
C THR A 66 8.90 6.41 9.43
N ILE A 67 7.81 6.92 9.98
CA ILE A 67 6.45 6.45 9.65
C ILE A 67 5.93 7.14 8.39
N PHE A 68 5.59 6.35 7.38
CA PHE A 68 5.01 6.82 6.13
C PHE A 68 3.50 6.58 6.09
N ARG A 69 2.76 7.56 5.59
CA ARG A 69 1.35 7.40 5.29
C ARG A 69 1.21 6.71 3.93
N ILE A 70 0.80 5.44 3.93
CA ILE A 70 0.79 4.60 2.72
C ILE A 70 -0.53 4.59 1.94
N TYR A 71 -1.57 5.28 2.42
CA TYR A 71 -2.86 5.42 1.75
C TYR A 71 -3.43 4.07 1.26
N SER A 72 -3.75 3.98 -0.05
CA SER A 72 -4.35 2.77 -0.64
C SER A 72 -3.45 1.53 -0.65
N MET A 73 -2.16 1.67 -0.40
CA MET A 73 -1.27 0.53 -0.16
C MET A 73 -1.61 -0.25 1.12
N SER A 74 -2.47 0.30 1.98
CA SER A 74 -3.06 -0.42 3.11
C SER A 74 -4.01 -1.56 2.66
N LYS A 75 -4.61 -1.48 1.46
CA LYS A 75 -5.56 -2.47 0.95
C LYS A 75 -4.96 -3.89 0.86
N PRO A 76 -3.79 -4.09 0.22
CA PRO A 76 -3.17 -5.42 0.18
C PRO A 76 -2.93 -6.02 1.57
N ILE A 77 -2.47 -5.18 2.53
CA ILE A 77 -2.20 -5.63 3.90
C ILE A 77 -3.50 -6.09 4.58
N THR A 78 -4.57 -5.29 4.47
CA THR A 78 -5.89 -5.64 4.99
C THR A 78 -6.45 -6.89 4.32
N SER A 79 -6.27 -7.02 3.00
CA SER A 79 -6.72 -8.20 2.24
C SER A 79 -5.99 -9.47 2.70
N VAL A 80 -4.69 -9.41 2.93
CA VAL A 80 -3.91 -10.55 3.46
C VAL A 80 -4.43 -10.94 4.84
N ALA A 81 -4.67 -9.97 5.73
CA ALA A 81 -5.23 -10.24 7.05
C ALA A 81 -6.60 -10.92 6.96
N LEU A 82 -7.46 -10.46 6.03
CA LEU A 82 -8.76 -11.09 5.77
C LEU A 82 -8.59 -12.52 5.25
N MET A 83 -7.67 -12.77 4.31
CA MET A 83 -7.41 -14.11 3.77
C MET A 83 -6.89 -15.08 4.83
N GLN A 84 -6.17 -14.63 5.84
CA GLN A 84 -5.82 -15.47 6.98
C GLN A 84 -7.04 -15.97 7.77
N LEU A 85 -8.10 -15.16 7.84
CA LEU A 85 -9.38 -15.59 8.44
C LEU A 85 -10.13 -16.57 7.52
N TYR A 86 -10.08 -16.35 6.21
CA TYR A 86 -10.59 -17.28 5.22
C TYR A 86 -9.92 -18.67 5.33
N GLU A 87 -8.60 -18.72 5.40
CA GLU A 87 -7.84 -19.97 5.57
C GLU A 87 -8.22 -20.72 6.86
N LYS A 88 -8.60 -19.99 7.91
CA LYS A 88 -9.11 -20.54 9.17
C LYS A 88 -10.59 -20.97 9.12
N GLY A 89 -11.26 -20.74 7.98
CA GLY A 89 -12.67 -21.14 7.79
C GLY A 89 -13.70 -20.24 8.45
N TYR A 90 -13.36 -19.01 8.84
CA TYR A 90 -14.31 -18.10 9.47
C TYR A 90 -15.38 -17.58 8.52
N PHE A 91 -15.10 -17.54 7.24
CA PHE A 91 -16.05 -17.13 6.19
C PHE A 91 -15.67 -17.74 4.84
N GLN A 92 -16.58 -17.66 3.86
CA GLN A 92 -16.35 -17.98 2.46
C GLN A 92 -16.34 -16.69 1.63
N LEU A 93 -15.62 -16.67 0.50
CA LEU A 93 -15.52 -15.47 -0.35
C LEU A 93 -16.87 -15.02 -0.92
N ASN A 94 -17.80 -15.95 -1.07
CA ASN A 94 -19.16 -15.68 -1.55
C ASN A 94 -20.16 -15.38 -0.42
N ASP A 95 -19.72 -15.37 0.84
CA ASP A 95 -20.60 -15.02 1.94
C ASP A 95 -21.01 -13.54 1.83
N PRO A 96 -22.30 -13.23 1.98
CA PRO A 96 -22.73 -11.85 1.94
C PRO A 96 -22.24 -11.09 3.18
N VAL A 97 -21.71 -9.87 2.96
CA VAL A 97 -21.10 -9.05 4.01
C VAL A 97 -22.06 -8.82 5.19
N HIS A 98 -23.36 -8.76 4.96
CA HIS A 98 -24.35 -8.55 6.03
C HIS A 98 -24.43 -9.71 7.04
N ARG A 99 -23.81 -10.86 6.79
CA ARG A 99 -23.64 -11.90 7.82
C ARG A 99 -22.72 -11.45 8.96
N VAL A 100 -21.82 -10.54 8.68
CA VAL A 100 -20.83 -10.00 9.63
C VAL A 100 -21.22 -8.58 10.05
N ILE A 101 -21.76 -7.79 9.12
CA ILE A 101 -22.21 -6.42 9.34
C ILE A 101 -23.71 -6.35 8.98
N PRO A 102 -24.62 -6.69 9.91
CA PRO A 102 -26.06 -6.80 9.63
C PRO A 102 -26.68 -5.53 9.04
N GLU A 103 -26.15 -4.37 9.38
CA GLU A 103 -26.59 -3.06 8.91
C GLU A 103 -26.43 -2.88 7.39
N TRP A 104 -25.63 -3.73 6.76
CA TRP A 104 -25.38 -3.68 5.31
C TRP A 104 -26.34 -4.55 4.50
N LYS A 105 -27.36 -5.17 5.14
CA LYS A 105 -28.26 -6.10 4.46
C LYS A 105 -29.03 -5.46 3.31
N ASP A 106 -29.53 -4.26 3.50
CA ASP A 106 -30.37 -3.57 2.52
C ASP A 106 -29.74 -2.23 2.11
N LEU A 107 -28.41 -2.21 2.00
CA LEU A 107 -27.66 -0.99 1.67
C LEU A 107 -27.95 -0.56 0.22
N PRO A 108 -28.52 0.62 -0.02
CA PRO A 108 -28.76 1.12 -1.35
C PRO A 108 -27.47 1.58 -2.02
N VAL A 109 -27.37 1.38 -3.33
CA VAL A 109 -26.26 1.86 -4.16
C VAL A 109 -26.75 3.01 -5.01
N TRP A 110 -26.06 4.12 -4.92
CA TRP A 110 -26.34 5.28 -5.77
C TRP A 110 -26.23 4.96 -7.26
N VAL A 111 -27.20 5.36 -8.05
CA VAL A 111 -27.23 5.17 -9.49
C VAL A 111 -27.16 6.51 -10.21
N SER A 112 -27.96 7.47 -9.76
CA SER A 112 -28.03 8.80 -10.38
C SER A 112 -28.69 9.82 -9.45
N GLY A 113 -28.52 11.10 -9.76
CA GLY A 113 -29.06 12.25 -9.04
C GLY A 113 -27.98 13.00 -8.27
N ASP A 114 -27.98 14.34 -8.40
CA ASP A 114 -26.97 15.21 -7.77
C ASP A 114 -27.46 15.74 -6.41
N GLU A 115 -28.79 15.66 -6.17
CA GLU A 115 -29.44 16.08 -4.92
C GLU A 115 -30.46 15.03 -4.42
N PRO A 116 -30.73 14.96 -3.10
CA PRO A 116 -31.75 14.05 -2.55
C PRO A 116 -33.16 14.37 -3.06
N PRO A 117 -34.01 13.34 -3.29
CA PRO A 117 -33.73 11.92 -3.07
C PRO A 117 -32.88 11.32 -4.21
N PHE A 118 -31.81 10.60 -3.83
CA PHE A 118 -30.97 9.91 -4.78
C PHE A 118 -31.68 8.67 -5.37
N ASN A 119 -31.47 8.43 -6.69
CA ASN A 119 -31.86 7.16 -7.29
C ASN A 119 -30.87 6.07 -6.85
N CYS A 120 -31.34 5.11 -6.06
CA CYS A 120 -30.53 4.04 -5.52
C CYS A 120 -31.12 2.66 -5.86
N LEU A 121 -30.24 1.69 -6.15
CA LEU A 121 -30.59 0.28 -6.25
C LEU A 121 -30.11 -0.45 -5.00
N LEU A 122 -30.87 -1.43 -4.54
CA LEU A 122 -30.38 -2.38 -3.55
C LEU A 122 -29.21 -3.17 -4.15
N TYR A 123 -28.10 -3.22 -3.43
CA TYR A 123 -26.91 -3.94 -3.89
C TYR A 123 -27.10 -5.46 -3.75
N THR A 124 -27.49 -6.10 -4.83
CA THR A 124 -27.73 -7.56 -4.90
C THR A 124 -26.80 -8.28 -5.88
N SER A 125 -25.89 -7.57 -6.53
CA SER A 125 -25.01 -8.13 -7.56
C SER A 125 -23.56 -7.61 -7.43
N PRO A 126 -22.58 -8.29 -8.07
CA PRO A 126 -21.18 -7.87 -8.07
C PRO A 126 -20.98 -6.42 -8.52
N SER A 127 -19.90 -5.80 -8.03
CA SER A 127 -19.53 -4.43 -8.40
C SER A 127 -19.51 -4.22 -9.91
N PRO A 128 -19.92 -3.06 -10.43
CA PRO A 128 -19.79 -2.74 -11.86
C PRO A 128 -18.37 -2.89 -12.41
N ARG A 129 -17.35 -2.85 -11.55
CA ARG A 129 -15.95 -3.13 -11.93
C ARG A 129 -15.70 -4.60 -12.26
N ASP A 130 -16.54 -5.52 -11.79
CA ASP A 130 -16.42 -6.95 -12.03
C ASP A 130 -17.14 -7.41 -13.31
N ARG A 131 -17.68 -6.45 -14.08
CA ARG A 131 -18.33 -6.67 -15.37
C ARG A 131 -17.43 -6.25 -16.54
N GLY A 132 -16.13 -6.52 -16.41
CA GLY A 132 -15.17 -6.33 -17.49
C GLY A 132 -15.29 -7.38 -18.57
#